data_14794808557348a17daf87d88f950a3a
#
_entry.id   14794808557348a17daf87d88f950a3a
#
_cell.length_a   1.000
_cell.length_b   1.000
_cell.length_c   1.000
_cell.angle_alpha   90.00
_cell.angle_beta   90.00
_cell.angle_gamma   90.00
#
_symmetry.space_group_name_H-M   'P 1'
#
loop_
_entity.id
_entity.type
_entity.pdbx_description
1 polymer ?
#
loop_
_entity_poly.entity_id
_entity_poly.type
_entity_poly.pdbx_seq_one_letter_code
_entity_poly.pdbx_strand_id
1 'polypeptide(L)'
;NVQYDQGEARFGQVRGTAPDLTSVTLNGNRLPSAEGDSRAAQLDLIPTDMIQTIEVNKVVTADMDGDAIGGSVNLVTKNSPYRQTLSANAGMGYNPISQRVTFNGSVSWGSRFFKDRLGVMAAVAYHNNPIGSDNIEATWKQDDDGKAYVDEFEIRQYYVHRERQSYSLSLDWK
;
A
#
# COMPACT_ATOMS: atom_id res chain seq x y z
N ASN A 1 -4.98 11.79 -0.57
CA ASN A 1 -6.14 10.90 -0.63
C ASN A 1 -5.67 9.48 -1.00
N VAL A 2 -6.47 8.50 -0.71
CA VAL A 2 -6.22 7.10 -1.04
C VAL A 2 -7.46 6.53 -1.71
N GLN A 3 -7.26 5.80 -2.78
CA GLN A 3 -8.32 5.04 -3.41
C GLN A 3 -8.38 3.65 -2.78
N TYR A 4 -9.58 3.26 -2.40
CA TYR A 4 -9.87 1.96 -1.83
C TYR A 4 -10.31 0.98 -2.92
N ASP A 5 -9.86 -0.24 -2.80
CA ASP A 5 -10.32 -1.36 -3.60
C ASP A 5 -10.58 -2.55 -2.68
N GLN A 6 -11.78 -3.13 -2.77
CA GLN A 6 -12.22 -4.26 -1.95
C GLN A 6 -11.97 -4.06 -0.44
N GLY A 7 -12.18 -2.82 0.05
CA GLY A 7 -12.05 -2.49 1.47
C GLY A 7 -10.64 -2.19 1.96
N GLU A 8 -9.62 -2.24 1.11
CA GLU A 8 -8.25 -1.85 1.43
C GLU A 8 -7.81 -0.58 0.67
N ALA A 9 -6.99 0.23 1.33
CA ALA A 9 -6.35 1.40 0.74
C ALA A 9 -5.25 0.94 -0.22
N ARG A 10 -5.52 0.98 -1.52
CA ARG A 10 -4.66 0.36 -2.52
C ARG A 10 -3.78 1.34 -3.27
N PHE A 11 -4.32 2.47 -3.70
CA PHE A 11 -3.59 3.42 -4.52
C PHE A 11 -3.52 4.80 -3.87
N GLY A 12 -2.34 5.41 -3.93
CA GLY A 12 -2.14 6.79 -3.50
C GLY A 12 -2.60 7.79 -4.57
N GLN A 13 -3.30 8.83 -4.14
CA GLN A 13 -3.72 9.94 -4.99
C GLN A 13 -3.21 11.26 -4.44
N VAL A 14 -2.49 12.00 -5.25
CA VAL A 14 -2.08 13.35 -4.93
C VAL A 14 -2.97 14.33 -5.68
N ARG A 15 -3.51 15.35 -4.98
CA ARG A 15 -4.39 16.40 -5.55
C ARG A 15 -5.68 15.88 -6.22
N GLY A 16 -6.11 14.67 -5.93
CA GLY A 16 -7.30 14.08 -6.57
C GLY A 16 -7.11 13.66 -8.01
N THR A 17 -5.86 13.59 -8.51
CA THR A 17 -5.56 13.05 -9.84
C THR A 17 -5.70 11.54 -9.84
N ALA A 18 -5.81 10.95 -11.04
CA ALA A 18 -5.82 9.50 -11.18
C ALA A 18 -4.53 8.88 -10.58
N PRO A 19 -4.59 7.69 -9.98
CA PRO A 19 -3.43 7.04 -9.36
C PRO A 19 -2.23 6.85 -10.30
N ASP A 20 -2.49 6.63 -11.59
CA ASP A 20 -1.47 6.47 -12.63
C ASP A 20 -0.62 7.73 -12.86
N LEU A 21 -1.11 8.90 -12.42
CA LEU A 21 -0.42 10.18 -12.50
C LEU A 21 0.37 10.50 -11.24
N THR A 22 0.41 9.59 -10.26
CA THR A 22 1.17 9.72 -9.03
C THR A 22 2.37 8.78 -9.07
N SER A 23 3.58 9.33 -9.03
CA SER A 23 4.80 8.52 -8.91
C SER A 23 4.97 8.06 -7.46
N VAL A 24 5.19 6.77 -7.27
CA VAL A 24 5.49 6.21 -5.94
C VAL A 24 6.88 5.60 -5.95
N THR A 25 7.70 6.00 -4.98
CA THR A 25 9.06 5.51 -4.82
C THR A 25 9.27 4.91 -3.43
N LEU A 26 10.20 3.98 -3.32
CA LEU A 26 10.69 3.43 -2.06
C LEU A 26 12.18 3.80 -1.93
N ASN A 27 12.52 4.62 -0.94
CA ASN A 27 13.87 5.18 -0.75
C ASN A 27 14.41 5.84 -2.04
N GLY A 28 13.54 6.55 -2.77
CA GLY A 28 13.88 7.20 -4.04
C GLY A 28 13.86 6.31 -5.28
N ASN A 29 13.73 4.98 -5.14
CA ASN A 29 13.63 4.07 -6.27
C ASN A 29 12.15 3.84 -6.63
N ARG A 30 11.84 3.92 -7.92
CA ARG A 30 10.46 3.75 -8.41
C ARG A 30 9.92 2.36 -8.09
N LEU A 31 8.72 2.31 -7.55
CA LEU A 31 7.97 1.08 -7.35
C LEU A 31 7.23 0.71 -8.65
N PRO A 32 7.46 -0.49 -9.17
CA PRO A 32 6.68 -0.97 -10.31
C PRO A 32 5.24 -1.29 -9.88
N SER A 33 4.31 -1.15 -10.82
CA SER A 33 2.97 -1.69 -10.63
C SER A 33 3.00 -3.21 -10.71
N ALA A 34 2.19 -3.87 -9.90
CA ALA A 34 1.95 -5.32 -10.02
C ALA A 34 0.83 -5.64 -11.03
N GLU A 35 0.15 -4.63 -11.58
CA GLU A 35 -0.87 -4.76 -12.62
C GLU A 35 -0.28 -4.37 -13.98
N GLY A 36 -0.50 -5.23 -14.99
CA GLY A 36 0.07 -5.04 -16.33
C GLY A 36 -0.45 -3.81 -17.05
N ASP A 37 -1.69 -3.44 -16.78
CA ASP A 37 -2.40 -2.36 -17.49
C ASP A 37 -2.44 -1.03 -16.72
N SER A 38 -1.80 -0.95 -15.54
CA SER A 38 -1.77 0.23 -14.69
C SER A 38 -0.34 0.61 -14.32
N ARG A 39 -0.07 1.90 -14.21
CA ARG A 39 1.19 2.43 -13.68
C ARG A 39 1.14 2.72 -12.17
N ALA A 40 -0.05 2.67 -11.59
CA ALA A 40 -0.25 2.96 -10.19
C ALA A 40 0.43 1.91 -9.31
N ALA A 41 1.32 2.34 -8.44
CA ALA A 41 1.95 1.45 -7.47
C ALA A 41 0.96 1.12 -6.34
N GLN A 42 0.87 -0.16 -6.01
CA GLN A 42 -0.01 -0.68 -4.98
C GLN A 42 0.63 -0.50 -3.61
N LEU A 43 0.09 0.41 -2.81
CA LEU A 43 0.58 0.69 -1.46
C LEU A 43 0.24 -0.42 -0.46
N ASP A 44 -0.79 -1.19 -0.74
CA ASP A 44 -1.23 -2.32 0.09
C ASP A 44 -0.22 -3.49 0.10
N LEU A 45 0.72 -3.52 -0.84
CA LEU A 45 1.81 -4.52 -0.85
C LEU A 45 2.95 -4.17 0.12
N ILE A 46 3.01 -2.93 0.60
CA ILE A 46 4.11 -2.46 1.44
C ILE A 46 3.65 -2.39 2.90
N PRO A 47 4.23 -3.18 3.80
CA PRO A 47 3.88 -3.14 5.21
C PRO A 47 4.24 -1.79 5.83
N THR A 48 3.29 -1.17 6.49
CA THR A 48 3.47 0.11 7.19
C THR A 48 4.52 0.03 8.30
N ASP A 49 4.70 -1.14 8.90
CA ASP A 49 5.69 -1.39 9.95
C ASP A 49 7.14 -1.19 9.49
N MET A 50 7.41 -1.26 8.19
CA MET A 50 8.73 -1.02 7.61
C MET A 50 8.97 0.45 7.27
N ILE A 51 7.92 1.26 7.20
CA ILE A 51 8.00 2.66 6.80
C ILE A 51 8.28 3.54 8.01
N GLN A 52 9.24 4.44 7.87
CA GLN A 52 9.56 5.47 8.86
C GLN A 52 8.83 6.77 8.54
N THR A 53 8.82 7.17 7.27
CA THR A 53 8.28 8.46 6.84
C THR A 53 7.68 8.31 5.45
N ILE A 54 6.62 9.07 5.20
CA ILE A 54 6.02 9.24 3.88
C ILE A 54 6.21 10.69 3.47
N GLU A 55 6.99 10.90 2.43
CA GLU A 55 7.26 12.21 1.85
C GLU A 55 6.34 12.42 0.65
N VAL A 56 5.58 13.51 0.65
CA VAL A 56 4.66 13.83 -0.43
C VAL A 56 5.07 15.14 -1.08
N ASN A 57 5.51 15.07 -2.33
CA ASN A 57 5.84 16.24 -3.15
C ASN A 57 4.67 16.53 -4.09
N LYS A 58 4.07 17.70 -3.91
CA LYS A 58 2.95 18.17 -4.73
C LYS A 58 3.39 18.95 -5.96
N VAL A 59 4.65 19.38 -5.99
CA VAL A 59 5.23 20.12 -7.11
C VAL A 59 6.27 19.23 -7.76
N VAL A 60 6.13 19.02 -9.06
CA VAL A 60 7.11 18.26 -9.85
C VAL A 60 8.32 19.15 -10.12
N THR A 61 9.49 18.65 -9.78
CA THR A 61 10.78 19.28 -10.09
C THR A 61 11.46 18.54 -11.25
N ALA A 62 12.44 19.15 -11.88
CA ALA A 62 13.06 18.60 -13.11
C ALA A 62 13.83 17.28 -12.89
N ASP A 63 14.13 16.94 -11.64
CA ASP A 63 14.80 15.71 -11.20
C ASP A 63 13.82 14.56 -10.93
N MET A 64 12.51 14.82 -10.94
CA MET A 64 11.46 13.81 -10.76
C MET A 64 11.04 13.18 -12.08
N ASP A 65 10.44 11.99 -11.97
CA ASP A 65 9.82 11.32 -13.11
C ASP A 65 8.79 12.21 -13.80
N GLY A 66 8.87 12.33 -15.13
CA GLY A 66 7.91 13.09 -15.94
C GLY A 66 6.46 12.58 -15.84
N ASP A 67 6.27 11.35 -15.36
CA ASP A 67 4.96 10.73 -15.12
C ASP A 67 4.28 11.24 -13.85
N ALA A 68 5.02 11.94 -12.95
CA ALA A 68 4.51 12.43 -11.66
C ALA A 68 3.65 13.70 -11.78
N ILE A 69 2.77 13.78 -12.77
CA ILE A 69 1.95 14.97 -13.06
C ILE A 69 1.10 15.38 -11.84
N GLY A 70 0.54 14.43 -11.13
CA GLY A 70 -0.23 14.66 -9.90
C GLY A 70 0.64 14.98 -8.69
N GLY A 71 1.88 14.51 -8.69
CA GLY A 71 2.84 14.60 -7.60
C GLY A 71 3.58 13.28 -7.37
N SER A 72 4.47 13.27 -6.39
CA SER A 72 5.21 12.07 -6.00
C SER A 72 5.05 11.74 -4.52
N VAL A 73 5.11 10.44 -4.22
CA VAL A 73 5.08 9.90 -2.86
C VAL A 73 6.32 9.03 -2.68
N ASN A 74 7.21 9.42 -1.77
CA ASN A 74 8.39 8.63 -1.41
C ASN A 74 8.17 7.95 -0.06
N LEU A 75 8.22 6.63 -0.06
CA LEU A 75 8.17 5.82 1.14
C LEU A 75 9.59 5.60 1.64
N VAL A 76 9.90 6.14 2.80
CA VAL A 76 11.22 6.00 3.41
C VAL A 76 11.18 4.89 4.45
N THR A 77 12.01 3.88 4.28
CA THR A 77 12.11 2.77 5.22
C THR A 77 12.87 3.16 6.49
N LYS A 78 12.66 2.41 7.55
CA LYS A 78 13.37 2.60 8.82
C LYS A 78 14.88 2.41 8.62
N ASN A 79 15.65 3.37 9.09
CA ASN A 79 17.11 3.33 9.11
C ASN A 79 17.61 2.69 10.40
N SER A 80 18.87 2.25 10.42
CA SER A 80 19.51 1.71 11.62
C SER A 80 19.59 2.77 12.72
N PRO A 81 19.04 2.50 13.91
CA PRO A 81 19.04 3.43 15.03
C PRO A 81 20.43 3.52 15.67
N TYR A 82 20.72 4.64 16.33
CA TYR A 82 21.97 4.80 17.11
C TYR A 82 22.02 3.90 18.36
N ARG A 83 20.87 3.57 18.91
CA ARG A 83 20.75 2.62 20.05
C ARG A 83 20.08 1.36 19.57
N GLN A 84 20.47 0.24 20.15
CA GLN A 84 19.78 -1.01 19.88
C GLN A 84 18.28 -0.87 20.18
N THR A 85 17.47 -1.20 19.21
CA THR A 85 16.01 -1.20 19.32
C THR A 85 15.46 -2.53 18.87
N LEU A 86 14.45 -3.00 19.58
CA LEU A 86 13.61 -4.12 19.22
C LEU A 86 12.17 -3.66 19.32
N SER A 87 11.43 -3.82 18.25
CA SER A 87 9.99 -3.55 18.24
C SER A 87 9.25 -4.78 17.72
N ALA A 88 8.22 -5.18 18.43
CA ALA A 88 7.34 -6.26 18.03
C ALA A 88 5.89 -5.81 18.15
N ASN A 89 5.10 -6.06 17.11
CA ASN A 89 3.68 -5.78 17.10
C ASN A 89 2.92 -7.05 16.71
N ALA A 90 1.77 -7.26 17.33
CA ALA A 90 0.85 -8.32 16.97
C ALA A 90 -0.58 -7.80 17.08
N GLY A 91 -1.40 -8.11 16.10
CA GLY A 91 -2.80 -7.72 16.08
C GLY A 91 -3.66 -8.87 15.55
N MET A 92 -4.86 -8.96 16.09
CA MET A 92 -5.89 -9.89 15.64
C MET A 92 -7.20 -9.13 15.44
N GLY A 93 -7.96 -9.53 14.43
CA GLY A 93 -9.27 -8.99 14.17
C GLY A 93 -10.20 -10.08 13.65
N TYR A 94 -11.47 -9.74 13.51
CA TYR A 94 -12.48 -10.63 12.93
C TYR A 94 -13.26 -9.88 11.88
N ASN A 95 -13.36 -10.45 10.68
CA ASN A 95 -14.16 -9.91 9.61
C ASN A 95 -15.53 -10.62 9.61
N PRO A 96 -16.62 -9.92 9.93
CA PRO A 96 -17.95 -10.54 10.05
C PRO A 96 -18.52 -10.99 8.71
N ILE A 97 -18.16 -10.36 7.59
CA ILE A 97 -18.66 -10.70 6.26
C ILE A 97 -18.01 -12.01 5.79
N SER A 98 -16.69 -12.12 5.87
CA SER A 98 -15.97 -13.34 5.53
C SER A 98 -16.04 -14.42 6.62
N GLN A 99 -16.49 -14.07 7.83
CA GLN A 99 -16.53 -14.92 9.02
C GLN A 99 -15.17 -15.53 9.38
N ARG A 100 -14.10 -14.78 9.18
CA ARG A 100 -12.73 -15.25 9.39
C ARG A 100 -11.94 -14.29 10.28
N VAL A 101 -10.95 -14.87 10.97
CA VAL A 101 -10.00 -14.10 11.78
C VAL A 101 -8.93 -13.51 10.89
N THR A 102 -8.63 -12.23 11.09
CA THR A 102 -7.49 -11.53 10.52
C THR A 102 -6.33 -11.56 11.52
N PHE A 103 -5.12 -11.63 11.03
CA PHE A 103 -3.92 -11.59 11.84
C PHE A 103 -2.85 -10.73 11.18
N ASN A 104 -2.19 -9.91 11.99
CA ASN A 104 -1.00 -9.18 11.57
C ASN A 104 0.06 -9.24 12.65
N GLY A 105 1.31 -9.38 12.24
CA GLY A 105 2.44 -9.38 13.15
C GLY A 105 3.68 -8.82 12.48
N SER A 106 4.49 -8.10 13.22
CA SER A 106 5.77 -7.60 12.75
C SER A 106 6.81 -7.59 13.87
N VAL A 107 8.06 -7.85 13.48
CA VAL A 107 9.23 -7.71 14.35
C VAL A 107 10.27 -6.91 13.60
N SER A 108 10.84 -5.91 14.24
CA SER A 108 11.96 -5.15 13.72
C SER A 108 13.05 -5.01 14.77
N TRP A 109 14.27 -5.20 14.34
CA TRP A 109 15.47 -5.08 15.18
C TRP A 109 16.51 -4.22 14.48
N GLY A 110 17.13 -3.30 15.22
CA GLY A 110 18.19 -2.45 14.71
C GLY A 110 19.27 -2.20 15.73
N SER A 111 20.50 -2.13 15.27
CA SER A 111 21.68 -1.86 16.13
C SER A 111 22.82 -1.30 15.29
N ARG A 112 23.80 -0.70 15.98
CA ARG A 112 25.09 -0.30 15.40
C ARG A 112 26.24 -1.07 16.01
N PHE A 113 27.24 -1.36 15.15
CA PHE A 113 28.43 -2.11 15.49
C PHE A 113 29.70 -1.35 15.09
N PHE A 114 30.84 -1.80 15.56
CA PHE A 114 32.16 -1.25 15.23
C PHE A 114 32.28 0.26 15.52
N LYS A 115 31.93 0.67 16.74
CA LYS A 115 31.93 2.09 17.15
C LYS A 115 31.05 2.95 16.23
N ASP A 116 29.83 2.49 16.00
CA ASP A 116 28.79 3.13 15.20
C ASP A 116 29.06 3.23 13.69
N ARG A 117 30.06 2.49 13.19
CA ARG A 117 30.39 2.49 11.77
C ARG A 117 29.44 1.65 10.93
N LEU A 118 29.04 0.47 11.44
CA LEU A 118 28.09 -0.40 10.74
C LEU A 118 26.73 -0.33 11.41
N GLY A 119 25.75 0.19 10.70
CA GLY A 119 24.35 0.14 11.08
C GLY A 119 23.65 -1.03 10.42
N VAL A 120 22.86 -1.77 11.18
CA VAL A 120 22.03 -2.88 10.70
C VAL A 120 20.61 -2.67 11.16
N MET A 121 19.65 -2.79 10.24
CA MET A 121 18.22 -2.81 10.53
C MET A 121 17.58 -3.99 9.80
N ALA A 122 16.93 -4.86 10.53
CA ALA A 122 16.18 -5.98 9.97
C ALA A 122 14.73 -5.91 10.43
N ALA A 123 13.80 -6.20 9.53
CA ALA A 123 12.38 -6.28 9.86
C ALA A 123 11.69 -7.41 9.09
N VAL A 124 10.73 -8.03 9.75
CA VAL A 124 9.84 -9.06 9.17
C VAL A 124 8.41 -8.68 9.53
N ALA A 125 7.52 -8.76 8.55
CA ALA A 125 6.08 -8.56 8.76
C ALA A 125 5.28 -9.67 8.08
N TYR A 126 4.21 -10.10 8.75
CA TYR A 126 3.25 -11.06 8.26
C TYR A 126 1.84 -10.50 8.42
N HIS A 127 1.06 -10.53 7.36
CA HIS A 127 -0.33 -10.10 7.35
C HIS A 127 -1.19 -11.17 6.69
N ASN A 128 -2.24 -11.59 7.38
CA ASN A 128 -3.26 -12.47 6.87
C ASN A 128 -4.61 -11.75 6.99
N ASN A 129 -5.19 -11.36 5.85
CA ASN A 129 -6.39 -10.55 5.80
C ASN A 129 -7.45 -11.18 4.87
N PRO A 130 -8.29 -12.08 5.40
CA PRO A 130 -9.47 -12.56 4.68
C PRO A 130 -10.55 -11.49 4.67
N ILE A 131 -10.83 -10.93 3.51
CA ILE A 131 -11.81 -9.86 3.29
C ILE A 131 -13.08 -10.45 2.70
N GLY A 132 -14.24 -9.99 3.16
CA GLY A 132 -15.53 -10.20 2.51
C GLY A 132 -16.11 -8.84 2.11
N SER A 133 -16.73 -8.78 0.94
CA SER A 133 -17.44 -7.61 0.46
C SER A 133 -18.68 -8.02 -0.30
N ASP A 134 -19.80 -7.39 0.02
CA ASP A 134 -21.04 -7.49 -0.73
C ASP A 134 -21.19 -6.23 -1.60
N ASN A 135 -21.54 -6.42 -2.86
CA ASN A 135 -21.70 -5.33 -3.82
C ASN A 135 -22.97 -5.53 -4.63
N ILE A 136 -23.62 -4.44 -4.97
CA ILE A 136 -24.77 -4.41 -5.86
C ILE A 136 -24.43 -3.47 -7.02
N GLU A 137 -24.48 -3.98 -8.23
CA GLU A 137 -24.24 -3.22 -9.45
C GLU A 137 -25.47 -3.24 -10.34
N ALA A 138 -25.76 -2.11 -10.97
CA ALA A 138 -26.83 -1.97 -11.93
C ALA A 138 -26.31 -1.31 -13.21
N THR A 139 -26.52 -1.98 -14.33
CA THR A 139 -26.27 -1.41 -15.67
C THR A 139 -27.53 -0.75 -16.17
N TRP A 140 -27.41 0.52 -16.52
CA TRP A 140 -28.52 1.34 -16.97
C TRP A 140 -28.49 1.49 -18.49
N LYS A 141 -29.65 1.35 -19.11
CA LYS A 141 -29.89 1.66 -20.53
C LYS A 141 -30.99 2.69 -20.68
N GLN A 142 -31.05 3.30 -21.84
CA GLN A 142 -32.17 4.16 -22.23
C GLN A 142 -32.98 3.44 -23.32
N ASP A 143 -34.31 3.57 -23.24
CA ASP A 143 -35.22 3.15 -24.30
C ASP A 143 -35.26 4.20 -25.45
N ASP A 144 -36.03 3.92 -26.51
CA ASP A 144 -36.17 4.81 -27.66
C ASP A 144 -36.83 6.16 -27.30
N ASP A 145 -37.53 6.23 -26.18
CA ASP A 145 -38.15 7.44 -25.64
C ASP A 145 -37.22 8.22 -24.69
N GLY A 146 -35.98 7.74 -24.50
CA GLY A 146 -34.97 8.34 -23.62
C GLY A 146 -35.18 8.06 -22.13
N LYS A 147 -36.03 7.13 -21.76
CA LYS A 147 -36.26 6.72 -20.41
C LYS A 147 -35.18 5.75 -19.92
N ALA A 148 -34.55 6.05 -18.80
CA ALA A 148 -33.58 5.16 -18.19
C ALA A 148 -34.27 3.96 -17.52
N TYR A 149 -33.75 2.77 -17.76
CA TYR A 149 -34.13 1.53 -17.07
C TYR A 149 -32.93 0.71 -16.68
N VAL A 150 -33.08 -0.16 -15.68
CA VAL A 150 -32.05 -1.11 -15.29
C VAL A 150 -32.08 -2.28 -16.27
N ASP A 151 -31.03 -2.45 -17.04
CA ASP A 151 -30.86 -3.56 -17.98
C ASP A 151 -30.40 -4.82 -17.29
N GLU A 152 -29.42 -4.67 -16.39
CA GLU A 152 -28.84 -5.77 -15.64
C GLU A 152 -28.66 -5.36 -14.17
N PHE A 153 -29.04 -6.28 -13.29
CA PHE A 153 -28.90 -6.12 -11.84
C PHE A 153 -28.09 -7.28 -11.30
N GLU A 154 -26.90 -6.98 -10.77
CA GLU A 154 -25.99 -7.98 -10.25
C GLU A 154 -25.82 -7.84 -8.74
N ILE A 155 -25.98 -8.95 -8.04
CA ILE A 155 -25.61 -9.07 -6.63
C ILE A 155 -24.30 -9.85 -6.60
N ARG A 156 -23.21 -9.20 -6.19
CA ARG A 156 -21.88 -9.77 -6.17
C ARG A 156 -21.41 -9.92 -4.74
N GLN A 157 -20.88 -11.10 -4.41
CA GLN A 157 -20.25 -11.37 -3.15
C GLN A 157 -18.80 -11.77 -3.39
N TYR A 158 -17.87 -11.03 -2.79
CA TYR A 158 -16.44 -11.26 -2.94
C TYR A 158 -15.88 -11.83 -1.64
N TYR A 159 -15.13 -12.92 -1.76
CA TYR A 159 -14.30 -13.47 -0.69
C TYR A 159 -12.86 -13.46 -1.17
N VAL A 160 -12.06 -12.58 -0.62
CA VAL A 160 -10.65 -12.41 -0.97
C VAL A 160 -9.80 -12.81 0.22
N HIS A 161 -8.84 -13.69 0.02
CA HIS A 161 -7.85 -14.04 1.02
C HIS A 161 -6.50 -13.45 0.59
N ARG A 162 -6.03 -12.46 1.36
CA ARG A 162 -4.74 -11.81 1.11
C ARG A 162 -3.77 -12.17 2.22
N GLU A 163 -2.70 -12.85 1.82
CA GLU A 163 -1.57 -13.16 2.67
C GLU A 163 -0.34 -12.43 2.16
N ARG A 164 0.33 -11.70 3.05
CA ARG A 164 1.52 -10.92 2.72
C ARG A 164 2.62 -11.23 3.70
N GLN A 165 3.81 -11.48 3.16
CA GLN A 165 5.03 -11.64 3.92
C GLN A 165 6.05 -10.63 3.41
N SER A 166 6.71 -9.94 4.32
CA SER A 166 7.68 -8.92 3.94
C SER A 166 8.92 -9.01 4.80
N TYR A 167 10.05 -8.89 4.16
CA TYR A 167 11.36 -8.94 4.75
C TYR A 167 12.14 -7.71 4.34
N SER A 168 12.79 -7.06 5.28
CA SER A 168 13.63 -5.89 5.02
C SER A 168 14.95 -6.03 5.74
N LEU A 169 16.03 -5.72 5.04
CA LEU A 169 17.37 -5.60 5.59
C LEU A 169 17.99 -4.32 5.04
N SER A 170 18.41 -3.45 5.94
CA SER A 170 19.13 -2.22 5.62
C SER A 170 20.48 -2.24 6.31
N LEU A 171 21.51 -1.95 5.56
CA LEU A 171 22.90 -1.86 6.03
C LEU A 171 23.43 -0.48 5.67
N ASP A 172 23.96 0.24 6.64
CA ASP A 172 24.65 1.51 6.43
C ASP A 172 26.06 1.47 7.00
N TRP A 173 27.02 2.00 6.24
CA TRP A 173 28.41 2.10 6.64
C TRP A 173 28.86 3.55 6.62
N LYS A 174 29.49 4.01 7.72
CA LYS A 174 30.07 5.36 7.87
C LYS A 174 31.58 5.32 7.84
#